data_2c855e4201d53a3d7fdbe14ae32d52b8
#
_entry.id   2c855e4201d53a3d7fdbe14ae32d52b8
#
_cell.length_a   1.000
_cell.length_b   1.000
_cell.length_c   1.000
_cell.angle_alpha   90.00
_cell.angle_beta   90.00
_cell.angle_gamma   90.00
#
_symmetry.space_group_name_H-M   'P 1'
#
loop_
_entity.id
_entity.type
_entity.pdbx_description
1 polymer ?
#
loop_
_entity_poly.entity_id
_entity_poly.type
_entity_poly.pdbx_seq_one_letter_code
_entity_poly.pdbx_strand_id
1 'polypeptide(L)'
;MEKILRVEKLCKNEILHDISFGIDKGEMVAIMGPSGSGKSTLLYNISGMDQPTGGKVWLNNQEIIELSENEKAKLRLHQTGFVFQQMNMMENLNILDNILLPCIQANKERKQGKKEKKELKNEAVGLMKKLSISGLEQRRITEVSGGQLQRACICRSMINHPEIIFADEPTGALNKGASEEVMDALIALNREGTTILMVTHDSRMASRCGRILYLLDGQIRGELILQDCPEKSLKQREEMVNRWLAKMEW
;
A
#
# COMPACT_ATOMS: atom_id res chain seq x y z
N MET A 1 16.04 -13.28 -4.93
CA MET A 1 15.05 -13.04 -3.86
C MET A 1 13.70 -13.58 -4.32
N GLU A 2 12.83 -13.94 -3.39
CA GLU A 2 11.50 -14.47 -3.70
C GLU A 2 10.57 -13.32 -4.08
N LYS A 3 9.95 -13.39 -5.27
CA LYS A 3 9.01 -12.36 -5.72
C LYS A 3 7.64 -12.57 -5.08
N ILE A 4 7.17 -11.56 -4.36
CA ILE A 4 5.83 -11.54 -3.79
C ILE A 4 4.78 -11.16 -4.84
N LEU A 5 5.13 -10.25 -5.76
CA LEU A 5 4.28 -9.80 -6.86
C LEU A 5 5.03 -9.96 -8.19
N ARG A 6 4.37 -10.56 -9.18
CA ARG A 6 4.86 -10.64 -10.55
C ARG A 6 3.75 -10.23 -11.52
N VAL A 7 4.06 -9.31 -12.39
CA VAL A 7 3.16 -8.76 -13.41
C VAL A 7 3.78 -9.02 -14.77
N GLU A 8 3.02 -9.60 -15.69
CA GLU A 8 3.48 -9.90 -17.04
C GLU A 8 2.46 -9.43 -18.07
N LYS A 9 2.89 -8.55 -18.96
CA LYS A 9 2.14 -8.02 -20.10
C LYS A 9 0.73 -7.54 -19.75
N LEU A 10 0.60 -6.92 -18.56
CA LEU A 10 -0.69 -6.43 -18.08
C LEU A 10 -1.21 -5.32 -19.00
N CYS A 11 -2.46 -5.47 -19.42
CA CYS A 11 -3.18 -4.48 -20.22
C CYS A 11 -4.53 -4.14 -19.57
N LYS A 12 -4.95 -2.89 -19.69
CA LYS A 12 -6.28 -2.45 -19.27
C LYS A 12 -6.84 -1.46 -20.27
N ASN A 13 -7.65 -1.95 -21.22
CA ASN A 13 -8.23 -1.14 -22.30
C ASN A 13 -7.15 -0.22 -22.95
N GLU A 14 -7.45 1.10 -23.06
CA GLU A 14 -6.54 2.11 -23.57
C GLU A 14 -5.68 2.78 -22.46
N ILE A 15 -5.72 2.27 -21.21
CA ILE A 15 -5.09 2.90 -20.06
C ILE A 15 -3.73 2.28 -19.73
N LEU A 16 -3.60 0.95 -19.82
CA LEU A 16 -2.36 0.22 -19.49
C LEU A 16 -1.94 -0.65 -20.66
N HIS A 17 -0.66 -0.59 -21.00
CA HIS A 17 -0.11 -1.24 -22.20
C HIS A 17 1.15 -2.05 -21.85
N ASP A 18 1.05 -3.38 -21.90
CA ASP A 18 2.17 -4.33 -21.79
C ASP A 18 3.06 -4.10 -20.55
N ILE A 19 2.44 -3.88 -19.39
CA ILE A 19 3.13 -3.63 -18.13
C ILE A 19 3.73 -4.94 -17.60
N SER A 20 5.05 -4.94 -17.36
CA SER A 20 5.76 -6.10 -16.82
C SER A 20 6.77 -5.65 -15.76
N PHE A 21 6.66 -6.18 -14.54
CA PHE A 21 7.61 -5.97 -13.44
C PHE A 21 7.41 -7.00 -12.33
N GLY A 22 8.32 -7.03 -11.37
CA GLY A 22 8.17 -7.85 -10.16
C GLY A 22 8.61 -7.08 -8.93
N ILE A 23 8.08 -7.48 -7.77
CA ILE A 23 8.43 -6.93 -6.46
C ILE A 23 8.92 -8.08 -5.59
N ASP A 24 10.07 -7.91 -4.97
CA ASP A 24 10.65 -8.87 -4.05
C ASP A 24 10.03 -8.72 -2.65
N LYS A 25 9.98 -9.81 -1.90
CA LYS A 25 9.45 -9.82 -0.53
C LYS A 25 10.27 -8.87 0.35
N GLY A 26 9.58 -8.01 1.11
CA GLY A 26 10.19 -6.99 1.96
C GLY A 26 10.64 -5.72 1.23
N GLU A 27 10.42 -5.62 -0.08
CA GLU A 27 10.76 -4.43 -0.86
C GLU A 27 9.75 -3.30 -0.61
N MET A 28 10.22 -2.05 -0.65
CA MET A 28 9.36 -0.86 -0.66
C MET A 28 9.56 -0.13 -1.99
N VAL A 29 8.51 -0.16 -2.82
CA VAL A 29 8.52 0.36 -4.19
C VAL A 29 7.53 1.50 -4.34
N ALA A 30 7.91 2.58 -5.02
CA ALA A 30 7.02 3.63 -5.45
C ALA A 30 6.73 3.54 -6.96
N ILE A 31 5.48 3.75 -7.35
CA ILE A 31 5.11 4.03 -8.74
C ILE A 31 4.85 5.53 -8.85
N MET A 32 5.61 6.20 -9.70
CA MET A 32 5.45 7.62 -10.02
C MET A 32 5.01 7.81 -11.46
N GLY A 33 4.44 8.97 -11.76
CA GLY A 33 3.98 9.33 -13.10
C GLY A 33 3.01 10.51 -13.05
N PRO A 34 2.79 11.24 -14.15
CA PRO A 34 1.87 12.38 -14.20
C PRO A 34 0.43 11.96 -13.90
N SER A 35 -0.44 12.94 -13.64
CA SER A 35 -1.87 12.67 -13.49
C SER A 35 -2.42 12.04 -14.78
N GLY A 36 -3.26 11.02 -14.62
CA GLY A 36 -3.83 10.30 -15.78
C GLY A 36 -2.94 9.22 -16.39
N SER A 37 -1.70 9.00 -15.93
CA SER A 37 -0.80 7.97 -16.48
C SER A 37 -1.22 6.52 -16.20
N GLY A 38 -2.28 6.29 -15.41
CA GLY A 38 -2.80 4.95 -15.11
C GLY A 38 -2.33 4.34 -13.78
N LYS A 39 -1.68 5.11 -12.87
CA LYS A 39 -1.09 4.59 -11.61
C LYS A 39 -2.10 3.87 -10.70
N SER A 40 -3.21 4.52 -10.36
CA SER A 40 -4.25 3.90 -9.52
C SER A 40 -4.92 2.73 -10.25
N THR A 41 -5.12 2.85 -11.57
CA THR A 41 -5.62 1.74 -12.40
C THR A 41 -4.68 0.54 -12.32
N LEU A 42 -3.36 0.76 -12.44
CA LEU A 42 -2.37 -0.29 -12.29
C LEU A 42 -2.46 -0.93 -10.90
N LEU A 43 -2.49 -0.09 -9.84
CA LEU A 43 -2.56 -0.58 -8.46
C LEU A 43 -3.80 -1.44 -8.21
N TYR A 44 -4.98 -1.05 -8.73
CA TYR A 44 -6.22 -1.79 -8.55
C TYR A 44 -6.23 -3.11 -9.34
N ASN A 45 -5.65 -3.13 -10.54
CA ASN A 45 -5.56 -4.35 -11.33
C ASN A 45 -4.62 -5.39 -10.69
N ILE A 46 -3.45 -4.96 -10.20
CA ILE A 46 -2.47 -5.88 -9.59
C ILE A 46 -2.84 -6.31 -8.17
N SER A 47 -3.73 -5.59 -7.49
CA SER A 47 -4.26 -5.98 -6.17
C SER A 47 -5.54 -6.85 -6.25
N GLY A 48 -6.03 -7.12 -7.44
CA GLY A 48 -7.28 -7.87 -7.66
C GLY A 48 -8.55 -7.10 -7.26
N MET A 49 -8.49 -5.76 -7.22
CA MET A 49 -9.67 -4.92 -7.02
C MET A 49 -10.39 -4.62 -8.34
N ASP A 50 -9.65 -4.61 -9.45
CA ASP A 50 -10.19 -4.44 -10.79
C ASP A 50 -9.67 -5.56 -11.70
N GLN A 51 -10.35 -5.81 -12.81
CA GLN A 51 -10.03 -6.87 -13.74
C GLN A 51 -9.27 -6.29 -14.94
N PRO A 52 -8.03 -6.72 -15.23
CA PRO A 52 -7.32 -6.33 -16.44
C PRO A 52 -7.98 -6.91 -17.69
N THR A 53 -7.70 -6.32 -18.85
CA THR A 53 -8.18 -6.84 -20.15
C THR A 53 -7.21 -7.85 -20.77
N GLY A 54 -5.99 -7.96 -20.25
CA GLY A 54 -4.99 -8.93 -20.70
C GLY A 54 -3.77 -8.95 -19.77
N GLY A 55 -2.92 -9.95 -20.00
CA GLY A 55 -1.73 -10.18 -19.19
C GLY A 55 -1.99 -11.08 -17.98
N LYS A 56 -1.02 -11.17 -17.09
CA LYS A 56 -1.06 -12.03 -15.90
C LYS A 56 -0.50 -11.34 -14.68
N VAL A 57 -1.08 -11.64 -13.52
CA VAL A 57 -0.61 -11.16 -12.21
C VAL A 57 -0.55 -12.34 -11.26
N TRP A 58 0.60 -12.52 -10.63
CA TRP A 58 0.78 -13.48 -9.55
C TRP A 58 1.07 -12.74 -8.24
N LEU A 59 0.35 -13.11 -7.21
CA LEU A 59 0.61 -12.71 -5.85
C LEU A 59 0.96 -13.96 -5.05
N ASN A 60 2.13 -13.96 -4.42
CA ASN A 60 2.62 -15.10 -3.63
C ASN A 60 2.53 -16.44 -4.41
N ASN A 61 2.98 -16.44 -5.68
CA ASN A 61 2.93 -17.54 -6.64
C ASN A 61 1.52 -18.01 -7.06
N GLN A 62 0.45 -17.34 -6.61
CA GLN A 62 -0.92 -17.60 -7.05
C GLN A 62 -1.31 -16.61 -8.16
N GLU A 63 -1.74 -17.12 -9.32
CA GLU A 63 -2.32 -16.28 -10.37
C GLU A 63 -3.66 -15.74 -9.92
N ILE A 64 -3.82 -14.40 -9.91
CA ILE A 64 -5.00 -13.76 -9.30
C ILE A 64 -6.06 -13.34 -10.30
N ILE A 65 -5.72 -13.24 -11.59
CA ILE A 65 -6.65 -12.74 -12.62
C ILE A 65 -7.79 -13.74 -12.86
N GLU A 66 -7.48 -15.04 -12.85
CA GLU A 66 -8.44 -16.11 -13.11
C GLU A 66 -9.30 -16.47 -11.89
N LEU A 67 -9.02 -15.90 -10.73
CA LEU A 67 -9.79 -16.16 -9.52
C LEU A 67 -11.20 -15.57 -9.62
N SER A 68 -12.17 -16.29 -9.06
CA SER A 68 -13.53 -15.77 -8.85
C SER A 68 -13.52 -14.57 -7.89
N GLU A 69 -14.53 -13.72 -7.92
CA GLU A 69 -14.63 -12.56 -7.02
C GLU A 69 -14.61 -12.95 -5.53
N ASN A 70 -15.16 -14.11 -5.17
CA ASN A 70 -15.09 -14.62 -3.80
C ASN A 70 -13.67 -15.01 -3.40
N GLU A 71 -12.89 -15.60 -4.30
CA GLU A 71 -11.49 -15.96 -4.05
C GLU A 71 -10.62 -14.72 -3.98
N LYS A 72 -10.81 -13.72 -4.89
CA LYS A 72 -10.16 -12.42 -4.80
C LYS A 72 -10.47 -11.70 -3.49
N ALA A 73 -11.74 -11.74 -3.03
CA ALA A 73 -12.12 -11.15 -1.76
C ALA A 73 -11.41 -11.81 -0.57
N LYS A 74 -11.25 -13.14 -0.57
CA LYS A 74 -10.48 -13.87 0.45
C LYS A 74 -8.99 -13.53 0.37
N LEU A 75 -8.42 -13.47 -0.82
CA LEU A 75 -7.03 -13.05 -1.02
C LEU A 75 -6.80 -11.65 -0.46
N ARG A 76 -7.67 -10.69 -0.79
CA ARG A 76 -7.60 -9.34 -0.23
C ARG A 76 -7.73 -9.31 1.28
N LEU A 77 -8.59 -10.14 1.85
CA LEU A 77 -8.80 -10.20 3.29
C LEU A 77 -7.60 -10.77 4.07
N HIS A 78 -6.89 -11.73 3.48
CA HIS A 78 -5.88 -12.51 4.20
C HIS A 78 -4.43 -12.21 3.79
N GLN A 79 -4.19 -11.78 2.54
CA GLN A 79 -2.83 -11.65 2.02
C GLN A 79 -2.44 -10.21 1.67
N THR A 80 -3.42 -9.30 1.50
CA THR A 80 -3.12 -7.92 1.11
C THR A 80 -3.69 -6.91 2.10
N GLY A 81 -2.97 -5.81 2.28
CA GLY A 81 -3.48 -4.60 2.93
C GLY A 81 -3.71 -3.51 1.90
N PHE A 82 -4.70 -2.65 2.12
CA PHE A 82 -4.92 -1.52 1.22
C PHE A 82 -5.07 -0.21 1.99
N VAL A 83 -4.31 0.80 1.58
CA VAL A 83 -4.35 2.17 2.09
C VAL A 83 -4.78 3.08 0.95
N PHE A 84 -5.96 3.66 1.05
CA PHE A 84 -6.55 4.54 0.03
C PHE A 84 -6.20 6.01 0.27
N GLN A 85 -6.19 6.79 -0.79
CA GLN A 85 -6.10 8.25 -0.72
C GLN A 85 -7.29 8.83 0.06
N GLN A 86 -8.51 8.40 -0.26
CA GLN A 86 -9.69 8.62 0.57
C GLN A 86 -9.75 7.53 1.63
N MET A 87 -9.65 7.89 2.86
CA MET A 87 -9.42 6.98 4.00
C MET A 87 -10.48 5.89 4.16
N ASN A 88 -11.70 6.08 3.61
CA ASN A 88 -12.78 5.09 3.56
C ASN A 88 -13.05 4.40 4.92
N MET A 89 -13.05 5.19 5.98
CA MET A 89 -13.45 4.76 7.33
C MET A 89 -14.96 4.92 7.49
N MET A 90 -15.57 4.01 8.23
CA MET A 90 -17.01 4.06 8.54
C MET A 90 -17.28 5.11 9.63
N GLU A 91 -18.10 6.10 9.31
CA GLU A 91 -18.39 7.26 10.18
C GLU A 91 -19.14 6.89 11.46
N ASN A 92 -19.95 5.83 11.42
CA ASN A 92 -20.72 5.34 12.54
C ASN A 92 -19.90 4.47 13.52
N LEU A 93 -18.63 4.23 13.25
CA LEU A 93 -17.73 3.44 14.10
C LEU A 93 -16.61 4.34 14.67
N ASN A 94 -16.12 3.98 15.86
CA ASN A 94 -14.91 4.55 16.42
C ASN A 94 -13.65 4.04 15.68
N ILE A 95 -12.48 4.59 16.00
CA ILE A 95 -11.20 4.23 15.37
C ILE A 95 -10.90 2.74 15.55
N LEU A 96 -11.03 2.23 16.77
CA LEU A 96 -10.73 0.82 17.08
C LEU A 96 -11.64 -0.13 16.31
N ASP A 97 -12.96 0.16 16.28
CA ASP A 97 -13.91 -0.70 15.58
C ASP A 97 -13.67 -0.70 14.07
N ASN A 98 -13.29 0.43 13.47
CA ASN A 98 -12.85 0.49 12.07
C ASN A 98 -11.63 -0.39 11.79
N ILE A 99 -10.63 -0.36 12.68
CA ILE A 99 -9.43 -1.19 12.57
C ILE A 99 -9.77 -2.68 12.68
N LEU A 100 -10.72 -3.03 13.55
CA LEU A 100 -11.12 -4.42 13.82
C LEU A 100 -11.96 -5.06 12.70
N LEU A 101 -12.60 -4.31 11.82
CA LEU A 101 -13.50 -4.85 10.79
C LEU A 101 -12.91 -6.01 9.99
N PRO A 102 -11.70 -5.89 9.39
CA PRO A 102 -11.14 -6.96 8.58
C PRO A 102 -10.82 -8.22 9.41
N CYS A 103 -10.28 -8.05 10.62
CA CYS A 103 -9.93 -9.22 11.44
C CYS A 103 -11.17 -9.92 12.03
N ILE A 104 -12.25 -9.20 12.32
CA ILE A 104 -13.53 -9.80 12.71
C ILE A 104 -14.07 -10.66 11.56
N GLN A 105 -13.98 -10.16 10.31
CA GLN A 105 -14.42 -10.91 9.14
C GLN A 105 -13.54 -12.16 8.92
N ALA A 106 -12.22 -12.01 8.94
CA ALA A 106 -11.28 -13.12 8.82
C ALA A 106 -11.48 -14.17 9.91
N ASN A 107 -11.77 -13.74 11.15
CA ASN A 107 -12.02 -14.64 12.27
C ASN A 107 -13.33 -15.45 12.12
N LYS A 108 -14.37 -14.87 11.49
CA LYS A 108 -15.61 -15.60 11.17
C LYS A 108 -15.39 -16.74 10.18
N GLU A 109 -14.48 -16.57 9.24
CA GLU A 109 -14.15 -17.57 8.21
C GLU A 109 -13.31 -18.74 8.74
N ARG A 110 -12.67 -18.58 9.90
CA ARG A 110 -11.88 -19.64 10.54
C ARG A 110 -12.79 -20.79 11.01
N LYS A 111 -12.52 -22.00 10.57
CA LYS A 111 -13.21 -23.22 11.04
C LYS A 111 -12.68 -23.65 12.41
N GLN A 112 -11.39 -23.44 12.66
CA GLN A 112 -10.69 -23.77 13.91
C GLN A 112 -9.78 -22.60 14.32
N GLY A 113 -9.41 -22.51 15.59
CA GLY A 113 -8.49 -21.48 16.09
C GLY A 113 -9.05 -20.06 16.01
N LYS A 114 -10.35 -19.89 16.21
CA LYS A 114 -10.96 -18.56 16.35
C LYS A 114 -10.36 -17.83 17.53
N LYS A 115 -9.91 -16.60 17.31
CA LYS A 115 -9.42 -15.73 18.36
C LYS A 115 -10.58 -15.16 19.17
N GLU A 116 -10.38 -14.99 20.46
CA GLU A 116 -11.34 -14.28 21.30
C GLU A 116 -11.35 -12.78 20.95
N LYS A 117 -12.50 -12.13 21.20
CA LYS A 117 -12.64 -10.68 20.96
C LYS A 117 -11.57 -9.85 21.70
N LYS A 118 -11.14 -10.31 22.88
CA LYS A 118 -10.09 -9.67 23.68
C LYS A 118 -8.72 -9.73 22.95
N GLU A 119 -8.40 -10.85 22.33
CA GLU A 119 -7.14 -11.03 21.60
C GLU A 119 -7.09 -10.12 20.38
N LEU A 120 -8.17 -10.09 19.56
CA LEU A 120 -8.26 -9.19 18.40
C LEU A 120 -8.12 -7.73 18.82
N LYS A 121 -8.74 -7.33 19.92
CA LYS A 121 -8.62 -5.98 20.46
C LYS A 121 -7.20 -5.66 20.89
N ASN A 122 -6.51 -6.59 21.56
CA ASN A 122 -5.11 -6.40 21.97
C ASN A 122 -4.17 -6.24 20.78
N GLU A 123 -4.39 -6.99 19.70
CA GLU A 123 -3.63 -6.85 18.44
C GLU A 123 -3.83 -5.46 17.83
N ALA A 124 -5.08 -5.00 17.72
CA ALA A 124 -5.40 -3.68 17.20
C ALA A 124 -4.75 -2.56 18.04
N VAL A 125 -4.86 -2.63 19.37
CA VAL A 125 -4.24 -1.66 20.29
C VAL A 125 -2.70 -1.70 20.17
N GLY A 126 -2.11 -2.89 19.98
CA GLY A 126 -0.68 -3.05 19.71
C GLY A 126 -0.24 -2.31 18.45
N LEU A 127 -1.00 -2.45 17.35
CA LEU A 127 -0.76 -1.72 16.10
C LEU A 127 -0.93 -0.20 16.28
N MET A 128 -1.98 0.23 17.01
CA MET A 128 -2.20 1.64 17.30
C MET A 128 -1.05 2.25 18.09
N LYS A 129 -0.51 1.53 19.06
CA LYS A 129 0.69 1.95 19.83
C LYS A 129 1.90 2.07 18.91
N LYS A 130 2.14 1.09 18.07
CA LYS A 130 3.26 1.06 17.12
C LYS A 130 3.22 2.23 16.14
N LEU A 131 2.04 2.60 15.67
CA LEU A 131 1.84 3.71 14.72
C LEU A 131 1.50 5.05 15.41
N SER A 132 1.80 5.19 16.71
CA SER A 132 1.71 6.44 17.48
C SER A 132 0.31 7.09 17.48
N ILE A 133 -0.73 6.24 17.58
CA ILE A 133 -2.14 6.66 17.70
C ILE A 133 -2.84 6.04 18.92
N SER A 134 -2.07 5.70 19.97
CA SER A 134 -2.65 5.26 21.24
C SER A 134 -3.54 6.32 21.87
N GLY A 135 -4.61 5.89 22.56
CA GLY A 135 -5.57 6.79 23.21
C GLY A 135 -6.66 7.30 22.28
N LEU A 136 -6.66 6.88 21.00
CA LEU A 136 -7.69 7.25 20.02
C LEU A 136 -8.75 6.14 19.82
N GLU A 137 -8.69 5.06 20.60
CA GLU A 137 -9.49 3.85 20.40
C GLU A 137 -10.99 4.14 20.32
N GLN A 138 -11.47 5.01 21.20
CA GLN A 138 -12.90 5.35 21.32
C GLN A 138 -13.29 6.63 20.56
N ARG A 139 -12.32 7.32 19.92
CA ARG A 139 -12.58 8.53 19.15
C ARG A 139 -13.34 8.20 17.85
N ARG A 140 -14.22 9.12 17.45
CA ARG A 140 -14.83 9.10 16.11
C ARG A 140 -13.83 9.60 15.07
N ILE A 141 -14.04 9.26 13.83
CA ILE A 141 -13.16 9.69 12.73
C ILE A 141 -13.08 11.22 12.58
N THR A 142 -14.12 11.94 13.00
CA THR A 142 -14.21 13.41 12.99
C THR A 142 -13.47 14.09 14.16
N GLU A 143 -13.02 13.32 15.15
CA GLU A 143 -12.35 13.82 16.36
C GLU A 143 -10.83 13.66 16.32
N VAL A 144 -10.29 13.21 15.19
CA VAL A 144 -8.85 12.97 15.00
C VAL A 144 -8.33 13.75 13.80
N SER A 145 -7.02 14.05 13.79
CA SER A 145 -6.39 14.72 12.65
C SER A 145 -6.31 13.80 11.43
N GLY A 146 -6.16 14.38 10.22
CA GLY A 146 -6.00 13.60 8.99
C GLY A 146 -4.83 12.62 9.05
N GLY A 147 -3.69 13.01 9.61
CA GLY A 147 -2.54 12.12 9.80
C GLY A 147 -2.81 10.97 10.78
N GLN A 148 -3.53 11.25 11.88
CA GLN A 148 -3.96 10.22 12.83
C GLN A 148 -4.94 9.24 12.16
N LEU A 149 -5.90 9.76 11.39
CA LEU A 149 -6.86 8.93 10.67
C LEU A 149 -6.17 8.07 9.61
N GLN A 150 -5.20 8.62 8.88
CA GLN A 150 -4.43 7.83 7.91
C GLN A 150 -3.60 6.72 8.56
N ARG A 151 -2.99 6.98 9.72
CA ARG A 151 -2.31 5.93 10.48
C ARG A 151 -3.28 4.87 11.00
N ALA A 152 -4.51 5.23 11.34
CA ALA A 152 -5.56 4.26 11.65
C ALA A 152 -5.96 3.41 10.42
N CYS A 153 -5.98 3.99 9.20
CA CYS A 153 -6.14 3.22 7.96
C CYS A 153 -5.00 2.23 7.73
N ILE A 154 -3.76 2.63 8.05
CA ILE A 154 -2.62 1.70 8.01
C ILE A 154 -2.78 0.59 9.05
N CYS A 155 -3.22 0.88 10.29
CA CYS A 155 -3.54 -0.16 11.27
C CYS A 155 -4.59 -1.13 10.73
N ARG A 156 -5.67 -0.62 10.13
CA ARG A 156 -6.71 -1.44 9.50
C ARG A 156 -6.16 -2.33 8.39
N SER A 157 -5.26 -1.82 7.56
CA SER A 157 -4.65 -2.60 6.48
C SER A 157 -3.72 -3.70 7.01
N MET A 158 -3.12 -3.51 8.19
CA MET A 158 -2.14 -4.41 8.80
C MET A 158 -2.74 -5.48 9.73
N ILE A 159 -4.01 -5.33 10.15
CA ILE A 159 -4.57 -6.14 11.25
C ILE A 159 -4.62 -7.65 10.96
N ASN A 160 -4.67 -8.04 9.71
CA ASN A 160 -4.62 -9.43 9.28
C ASN A 160 -3.21 -9.90 8.88
N HIS A 161 -2.16 -9.13 9.19
CA HIS A 161 -0.77 -9.43 8.86
C HIS A 161 -0.55 -9.72 7.36
N PRO A 162 -0.89 -8.77 6.46
CA PRO A 162 -0.75 -8.99 5.03
C PRO A 162 0.71 -9.12 4.63
N GLU A 163 0.96 -9.83 3.53
CA GLU A 163 2.31 -9.99 2.98
C GLU A 163 2.73 -8.76 2.15
N ILE A 164 1.74 -8.02 1.61
CA ILE A 164 1.95 -6.79 0.84
C ILE A 164 0.89 -5.75 1.17
N ILE A 165 1.32 -4.49 1.28
CA ILE A 165 0.45 -3.32 1.35
C ILE A 165 0.46 -2.61 0.00
N PHE A 166 -0.71 -2.37 -0.57
CA PHE A 166 -0.95 -1.46 -1.67
C PHE A 166 -1.40 -0.11 -1.13
N ALA A 167 -0.68 0.97 -1.45
CA ALA A 167 -0.99 2.31 -0.96
C ALA A 167 -1.21 3.28 -2.14
N ASP A 168 -2.43 3.77 -2.29
CA ASP A 168 -2.80 4.73 -3.32
C ASP A 168 -2.75 6.14 -2.73
N GLU A 169 -1.73 6.93 -3.09
CA GLU A 169 -1.51 8.31 -2.62
C GLU A 169 -1.67 8.48 -1.10
N PRO A 170 -1.00 7.68 -0.24
CA PRO A 170 -1.29 7.61 1.19
C PRO A 170 -1.06 8.93 1.94
N THR A 171 -0.42 9.90 1.31
CA THR A 171 -0.10 11.22 1.88
C THR A 171 -0.74 12.38 1.13
N GLY A 172 -1.47 12.12 0.03
CA GLY A 172 -1.93 13.13 -0.92
C GLY A 172 -2.90 14.18 -0.34
N ALA A 173 -3.63 13.84 0.73
CA ALA A 173 -4.58 14.75 1.39
C ALA A 173 -4.02 15.39 2.69
N LEU A 174 -2.72 15.21 2.98
CA LEU A 174 -2.13 15.59 4.26
C LEU A 174 -1.19 16.78 4.14
N ASN A 175 -1.03 17.53 5.22
CA ASN A 175 0.03 18.52 5.31
C ASN A 175 1.42 17.84 5.44
N LYS A 176 2.49 18.62 5.24
CA LYS A 176 3.87 18.11 5.22
C LYS A 176 4.24 17.29 6.47
N GLY A 177 3.93 17.76 7.67
CA GLY A 177 4.27 17.05 8.91
C GLY A 177 3.54 15.72 9.04
N ALA A 178 2.23 15.71 8.77
CA ALA A 178 1.42 14.51 8.80
C ALA A 178 1.85 13.49 7.71
N SER A 179 2.26 13.98 6.54
CA SER A 179 2.80 13.11 5.47
C SER A 179 4.09 12.40 5.91
N GLU A 180 4.98 13.09 6.61
CA GLU A 180 6.20 12.50 7.15
C GLU A 180 5.92 11.44 8.20
N GLU A 181 4.98 11.71 9.14
CA GLU A 181 4.57 10.73 10.15
C GLU A 181 3.95 9.46 9.53
N VAL A 182 3.15 9.61 8.47
CA VAL A 182 2.57 8.48 7.72
C VAL A 182 3.65 7.68 7.01
N MET A 183 4.62 8.34 6.37
CA MET A 183 5.75 7.65 5.74
C MET A 183 6.65 6.95 6.76
N ASP A 184 6.91 7.56 7.92
CA ASP A 184 7.65 6.92 9.02
C ASP A 184 6.96 5.64 9.49
N ALA A 185 5.62 5.67 9.59
CA ALA A 185 4.83 4.50 9.93
C ALA A 185 4.98 3.37 8.87
N LEU A 186 4.88 3.70 7.58
CA LEU A 186 5.06 2.73 6.49
C LEU A 186 6.49 2.16 6.47
N ILE A 187 7.51 3.00 6.65
CA ILE A 187 8.91 2.57 6.71
C ILE A 187 9.17 1.65 7.91
N ALA A 188 8.58 1.95 9.07
CA ALA A 188 8.69 1.09 10.25
C ALA A 188 8.12 -0.31 9.99
N LEU A 189 6.98 -0.40 9.30
CA LEU A 189 6.38 -1.67 8.88
C LEU A 189 7.25 -2.41 7.84
N ASN A 190 7.81 -1.69 6.88
CA ASN A 190 8.69 -2.27 5.87
C ASN A 190 9.97 -2.85 6.48
N ARG A 191 10.58 -2.15 7.45
CA ARG A 191 11.77 -2.65 8.18
C ARG A 191 11.51 -3.94 8.95
N GLU A 192 10.26 -4.24 9.30
CA GLU A 192 9.84 -5.50 9.90
C GLU A 192 9.49 -6.58 8.86
N GLY A 193 9.72 -6.31 7.58
CA GLY A 193 9.57 -7.27 6.49
C GLY A 193 8.27 -7.13 5.69
N THR A 194 7.39 -6.17 6.00
CA THR A 194 6.18 -5.95 5.19
C THR A 194 6.57 -5.37 3.82
N THR A 195 6.13 -6.00 2.75
CA THR A 195 6.30 -5.46 1.39
C THR A 195 5.34 -4.31 1.16
N ILE A 196 5.78 -3.23 0.52
CA ILE A 196 4.94 -2.05 0.27
C ILE A 196 5.07 -1.61 -1.18
N LEU A 197 3.95 -1.51 -1.88
CA LEU A 197 3.85 -0.87 -3.17
C LEU A 197 2.99 0.38 -3.04
N MET A 198 3.60 1.54 -3.26
CA MET A 198 2.96 2.83 -3.10
C MET A 198 2.85 3.56 -4.44
N VAL A 199 1.70 4.15 -4.72
CA VAL A 199 1.55 5.16 -5.78
C VAL A 199 1.69 6.54 -5.17
N THR A 200 2.50 7.40 -5.76
CA THR A 200 2.63 8.80 -5.35
C THR A 200 3.13 9.69 -6.48
N HIS A 201 2.75 10.96 -6.44
CA HIS A 201 3.34 12.01 -7.29
C HIS A 201 4.36 12.88 -6.52
N ASP A 202 4.55 12.65 -5.23
CA ASP A 202 5.50 13.40 -4.38
C ASP A 202 6.89 12.73 -4.41
N SER A 203 7.86 13.37 -5.07
CA SER A 203 9.24 12.88 -5.18
C SER A 203 9.94 12.74 -3.83
N ARG A 204 9.57 13.56 -2.84
CA ARG A 204 10.08 13.46 -1.47
C ARG A 204 9.62 12.16 -0.80
N MET A 205 8.34 11.79 -0.99
CA MET A 205 7.82 10.53 -0.45
C MET A 205 8.44 9.34 -1.19
N ALA A 206 8.49 9.39 -2.53
CA ALA A 206 9.11 8.35 -3.36
C ALA A 206 10.60 8.15 -3.05
N SER A 207 11.34 9.21 -2.73
CA SER A 207 12.77 9.12 -2.37
C SER A 207 13.06 8.29 -1.11
N ARG A 208 12.02 8.01 -0.33
CA ARG A 208 12.10 7.17 0.88
C ARG A 208 11.92 5.67 0.57
N CYS A 209 11.49 5.32 -0.64
CA CYS A 209 11.39 3.95 -1.12
C CYS A 209 12.75 3.42 -1.59
N GLY A 210 12.90 2.09 -1.65
CA GLY A 210 14.11 1.44 -2.16
C GLY A 210 14.22 1.48 -3.67
N ARG A 211 13.07 1.58 -4.37
CA ARG A 211 12.96 1.55 -5.85
C ARG A 211 11.77 2.39 -6.31
N ILE A 212 11.92 3.01 -7.48
CA ILE A 212 10.86 3.79 -8.11
C ILE A 212 10.66 3.29 -9.53
N LEU A 213 9.41 3.04 -9.90
CA LEU A 213 8.97 2.76 -11.28
C LEU A 213 8.27 4.01 -11.81
N TYR A 214 8.64 4.44 -13.03
CA TYR A 214 8.01 5.59 -13.69
C TYR A 214 7.00 5.12 -14.72
N LEU A 215 5.74 5.46 -14.50
CA LEU A 215 4.62 5.13 -15.38
C LEU A 215 4.24 6.38 -16.19
N LEU A 216 4.34 6.30 -17.51
CA LEU A 216 3.93 7.33 -18.46
C LEU A 216 3.11 6.69 -19.58
N ASP A 217 1.97 7.27 -19.90
CA ASP A 217 1.06 6.80 -20.96
C ASP A 217 0.79 5.29 -20.89
N GLY A 218 0.48 4.81 -19.68
CA GLY A 218 0.16 3.41 -19.43
C GLY A 218 1.33 2.42 -19.58
N GLN A 219 2.59 2.89 -19.64
CA GLN A 219 3.78 2.04 -19.76
C GLN A 219 4.83 2.39 -18.71
N ILE A 220 5.58 1.39 -18.23
CA ILE A 220 6.76 1.66 -17.40
C ILE A 220 7.89 2.12 -18.32
N ARG A 221 8.26 3.39 -18.20
CA ARG A 221 9.27 4.05 -19.02
C ARG A 221 10.65 4.11 -18.35
N GLY A 222 10.70 3.86 -17.06
CA GLY A 222 11.97 3.91 -16.34
C GLY A 222 11.89 3.31 -14.95
N GLU A 223 13.06 3.01 -14.42
CA GLU A 223 13.25 2.47 -13.09
C GLU A 223 14.46 3.15 -12.43
N LEU A 224 14.32 3.53 -11.16
CA LEU A 224 15.40 4.09 -10.35
C LEU A 224 15.55 3.26 -9.07
N ILE A 225 16.75 2.71 -8.86
CA ILE A 225 17.11 1.95 -7.67
C ILE A 225 17.80 2.88 -6.66
N LEU A 226 17.26 2.97 -5.45
CA LEU A 226 17.76 3.82 -4.36
C LEU A 226 18.29 3.01 -3.17
N GLN A 227 17.97 1.73 -3.07
CA GLN A 227 18.43 0.86 -1.97
C GLN A 227 19.95 0.71 -1.92
N ASP A 228 20.62 0.87 -3.06
CA ASP A 228 22.08 0.76 -3.17
C ASP A 228 22.82 2.05 -2.73
N CYS A 229 22.08 3.02 -2.19
CA CYS A 229 22.64 4.30 -1.73
C CYS A 229 22.29 4.57 -0.24
N PRO A 230 22.58 3.65 0.69
CA PRO A 230 22.16 3.79 2.11
C PRO A 230 22.86 4.96 2.82
N GLU A 231 24.06 5.37 2.35
CA GLU A 231 24.85 6.47 2.91
C GLU A 231 24.29 7.86 2.54
N LYS A 232 23.40 7.96 1.54
CA LYS A 232 22.83 9.23 1.12
C LYS A 232 21.74 9.71 2.08
N SER A 233 21.81 11.01 2.42
CA SER A 233 20.72 11.67 3.16
C SER A 233 19.42 11.70 2.35
N LEU A 234 18.28 11.84 3.03
CA LEU A 234 16.97 11.97 2.36
C LEU A 234 16.95 13.09 1.32
N LYS A 235 17.60 14.24 1.61
CA LYS A 235 17.72 15.36 0.68
C LYS A 235 18.49 14.97 -0.59
N GLN A 236 19.59 14.26 -0.45
CA GLN A 236 20.38 13.80 -1.59
C GLN A 236 19.60 12.78 -2.45
N ARG A 237 18.82 11.89 -1.81
CA ARG A 237 17.96 10.94 -2.52
C ARG A 237 16.84 11.65 -3.26
N GLU A 238 16.19 12.65 -2.63
CA GLU A 238 15.18 13.49 -3.28
C GLU A 238 15.75 14.24 -4.50
N GLU A 239 16.95 14.82 -4.37
CA GLU A 239 17.65 15.46 -5.51
C GLU A 239 17.95 14.47 -6.63
N MET A 240 18.31 13.22 -6.30
CA MET A 240 18.51 12.17 -7.32
C MET A 240 17.20 11.85 -8.05
N VAL A 241 16.10 11.68 -7.30
CA VAL A 241 14.78 11.44 -7.88
C VAL A 241 14.37 12.59 -8.80
N ASN A 242 14.48 13.83 -8.34
CA ASN A 242 14.10 15.01 -9.13
C ASN A 242 14.92 15.13 -10.41
N ARG A 243 16.26 14.90 -10.35
CA ARG A 243 17.11 14.90 -11.55
C ARG A 243 16.76 13.76 -12.52
N TRP A 244 16.39 12.61 -11.99
CA TRP A 244 15.99 11.47 -12.81
C TRP A 244 14.64 11.72 -13.47
N LEU A 245 13.63 12.23 -12.72
CA LEU A 245 12.32 12.62 -13.26
C LEU A 245 12.43 13.67 -14.35
N ALA A 246 13.29 14.69 -14.17
CA ALA A 246 13.54 15.72 -15.20
C ALA A 246 14.06 15.15 -16.54
N LYS A 247 14.72 13.98 -16.52
CA LYS A 247 15.14 13.28 -17.75
C LYS A 247 13.99 12.45 -18.37
N MET A 248 12.94 12.19 -17.63
CA MET A 248 11.75 11.43 -18.05
C MET A 248 10.61 12.33 -18.52
N GLU A 249 10.89 13.64 -18.75
CA GLU A 249 9.88 14.62 -19.17
C GLU A 249 8.72 14.78 -18.15
N TRP A 250 9.08 14.69 -16.85
CA TRP A 250 8.14 14.90 -15.75
C TRP A 250 7.74 16.37 -15.59
#